data_a9e879b29566b2a262986d9d80ea84eb
#
_entry.id   a9e879b29566b2a262986d9d80ea84eb
#
_cell.length_a   1.000
_cell.length_b   1.000
_cell.length_c   1.000
_cell.angle_alpha   90.00
_cell.angle_beta   90.00
_cell.angle_gamma   90.00
#
_symmetry.space_group_name_H-M   'P 1'
#
loop_
_entity.id
_entity.type
_entity.pdbx_description
1 polymer ?
#
loop_
_entity_poly.entity_id
_entity_poly.type
_entity_poly.pdbx_seq_one_letter_code
_entity_poly.pdbx_strand_id
1 'polypeptide(L)'
;MTRAARLSALAAFLTCGLGVSAAAAATEGEFDGECVMGLALGKDIKTDCSVSTVYGGKTYCFGNETARELFLKKPEEFLLQAQIYYSSKQPQ
;
A
#
# COMPACT_ATOMS: atom_id res chain seq x y z
N MET A 1 -6.84 -52.88 -0.76
CA MET A 1 -6.83 -52.43 -0.64
C MET A 1 -6.49 -51.39 -0.83
N THR A 2 -6.31 -51.24 -0.83
CA THR A 2 -6.13 -50.46 -0.87
C THR A 2 -5.88 -49.40 -1.24
N ARG A 3 -5.86 -49.22 -1.40
CA ARG A 3 -5.65 -48.42 -1.64
C ARG A 3 -5.45 -47.35 -1.94
N ALA A 4 -5.51 -47.25 -1.98
CA ALA A 4 -5.42 -46.39 -2.21
C ALA A 4 -5.32 -45.30 -2.28
N ALA A 5 -5.29 -45.22 -2.22
CA ALA A 5 -5.25 -44.24 -2.27
C ALA A 5 -4.97 -43.20 -2.58
N ARG A 6 -5.04 -43.12 -2.72
CA ARG A 6 -4.81 -42.29 -2.95
C ARG A 6 -4.64 -41.14 -3.23
N LEU A 7 -4.60 -40.95 -3.25
CA LEU A 7 -4.54 -40.01 -3.42
C LEU A 7 -4.37 -38.87 -3.67
N SER A 8 -4.41 -38.86 -3.72
CA SER A 8 -4.36 -37.90 -3.91
C SER A 8 -4.26 -36.78 -4.09
N ALA A 9 -4.17 -36.73 -4.05
CA ALA A 9 -4.18 -35.69 -4.18
C ALA A 9 -4.01 -34.63 -4.36
N LEU A 10 -3.91 -34.60 -4.40
CA LEU A 10 -3.87 -33.62 -4.55
C LEU A 10 -3.70 -32.53 -4.85
N ALA A 11 -3.62 -32.54 -4.94
CA ALA A 11 -3.56 -31.59 -5.23
C ALA A 11 -3.56 -30.54 -5.39
N ALA A 12 -3.51 -30.53 -5.34
CA ALA A 12 -3.64 -29.52 -5.46
C ALA A 12 -3.47 -28.47 -5.55
N PHE A 13 -3.33 -28.52 -5.58
CA PHE A 13 -3.37 -27.54 -5.60
C PHE A 13 -3.11 -26.51 -5.78
N LEU A 14 -2.95 -26.56 -5.90
CA LEU A 14 -2.90 -25.71 -6.02
C LEU A 14 -2.80 -24.76 -6.25
N THR A 15 -2.76 -24.78 -6.31
CA THR A 15 -2.83 -23.94 -6.60
C THR A 15 -2.84 -22.96 -6.70
N CYS A 16 -2.79 -22.91 -6.59
CA CYS A 16 -2.97 -21.98 -6.68
C CYS A 16 -2.94 -21.00 -6.77
N GLY A 17 -2.84 -20.99 -6.77
CA GLY A 17 -3.01 -19.97 -6.93
C GLY A 17 -2.66 -19.01 -6.79
N LEU A 18 -2.53 -19.05 -6.94
CA LEU A 18 -2.28 -18.22 -6.84
C LEU A 18 -1.95 -17.08 -6.98
N GLY A 19 -1.55 -16.85 -6.84
CA GLY A 19 -0.92 -15.69 -6.65
C GLY A 19 -1.29 -14.54 -7.38
N VAL A 20 -1.94 -14.69 -8.15
CA VAL A 20 -2.38 -13.72 -8.92
C VAL A 20 -2.90 -12.50 -8.40
N SER A 21 -3.43 -12.57 -7.34
CA SER A 21 -4.09 -11.44 -6.82
C SER A 21 -3.23 -10.33 -6.42
N ALA A 22 -1.99 -10.54 -6.31
CA ALA A 22 -1.13 -9.53 -5.80
C ALA A 22 -1.10 -8.28 -6.64
N ALA A 23 -1.32 -8.41 -7.91
CA ALA A 23 -1.20 -7.25 -8.74
C ALA A 23 -2.20 -6.17 -8.44
N ALA A 24 -3.36 -6.54 -8.04
CA ALA A 24 -4.37 -5.55 -7.81
C ALA A 24 -4.07 -4.62 -6.68
N ALA A 25 -3.39 -5.11 -5.69
CA ALA A 25 -3.14 -4.28 -4.53
C ALA A 25 -2.14 -3.18 -4.79
N ALA A 26 -1.37 -3.31 -5.83
CA ALA A 26 -0.30 -2.39 -6.07
C ALA A 26 -0.74 -0.98 -6.35
N THR A 27 -2.00 -0.78 -6.68
CA THR A 27 -2.42 0.55 -7.05
C THR A 27 -2.90 1.40 -5.91
N GLU A 28 -2.98 0.86 -4.73
CA GLU A 28 -3.62 1.59 -3.67
C GLU A 28 -2.78 2.54 -2.88
N GLY A 29 -1.57 2.35 -2.74
CA GLY A 29 -0.73 3.25 -1.97
C GLY A 29 -0.96 3.21 -0.47
N GLU A 30 -0.01 3.72 0.27
CA GLU A 30 -0.09 3.78 1.72
C GLU A 30 -1.08 4.85 2.14
N PHE A 31 -1.53 4.80 3.39
CA PHE A 31 -2.45 5.77 3.97
C PHE A 31 -3.77 5.85 3.18
N ASP A 32 -4.24 4.71 2.67
CA ASP A 32 -5.47 4.64 1.90
C ASP A 32 -5.45 5.57 0.70
N GLY A 33 -4.29 5.80 0.12
CA GLY A 33 -4.17 6.64 -1.05
C GLY A 33 -4.27 8.13 -0.78
N GLU A 34 -4.20 8.54 0.48
CA GLU A 34 -4.25 9.97 0.78
C GLU A 34 -2.91 10.60 0.50
N CYS A 35 -2.94 11.89 0.21
CA CYS A 35 -1.73 12.63 -0.07
C CYS A 35 -0.83 12.69 1.16
N VAL A 36 0.39 12.16 1.04
CA VAL A 36 1.31 12.12 2.17
C VAL A 36 1.60 13.51 2.70
N MET A 37 1.80 14.48 1.81
CA MET A 37 2.10 15.84 2.25
C MET A 37 0.90 16.48 2.93
N GLY A 38 -0.31 16.12 2.48
CA GLY A 38 -1.50 16.59 3.17
C GLY A 38 -1.50 16.08 4.60
N LEU A 39 -1.27 14.78 4.75
CA LEU A 39 -1.25 14.19 6.09
C LEU A 39 -0.17 14.81 6.97
N ALA A 40 1.01 15.05 6.41
CA ALA A 40 2.08 15.66 7.16
C ALA A 40 1.70 17.05 7.67
N LEU A 41 0.78 17.70 6.98
CA LEU A 41 0.30 19.03 7.38
C LEU A 41 -1.02 18.97 8.15
N GLY A 42 -1.46 17.76 8.50
CA GLY A 42 -2.69 17.59 9.27
C GLY A 42 -3.95 17.72 8.44
N LYS A 43 -3.88 17.34 7.16
CA LYS A 43 -5.03 17.44 6.28
C LYS A 43 -5.31 16.11 5.59
N ASP A 44 -6.59 15.83 5.38
CA ASP A 44 -7.01 14.61 4.71
C ASP A 44 -7.31 14.95 3.25
N ILE A 45 -6.40 14.62 2.37
CA ILE A 45 -6.56 14.91 0.96
C ILE A 45 -6.52 13.60 0.18
N LYS A 46 -7.67 13.21 -0.36
CA LYS A 46 -7.76 12.00 -1.14
C LYS A 46 -7.11 12.18 -2.49
N THR A 47 -6.48 11.12 -3.00
CA THR A 47 -5.89 11.17 -4.32
C THR A 47 -6.29 9.93 -5.08
N ASP A 48 -6.04 9.93 -6.39
CA ASP A 48 -6.23 8.73 -7.20
C ASP A 48 -4.89 8.03 -7.43
N CYS A 49 -3.84 8.47 -6.74
CA CYS A 49 -2.50 7.90 -6.84
C CYS A 49 -1.87 7.97 -8.22
N SER A 50 -2.40 8.84 -9.08
CA SER A 50 -1.77 9.02 -10.38
C SER A 50 -0.41 9.71 -10.24
N VAL A 51 -0.22 10.48 -9.16
CA VAL A 51 1.08 11.03 -8.82
C VAL A 51 1.56 10.28 -7.59
N SER A 52 2.64 9.53 -7.71
CA SER A 52 3.09 8.69 -6.63
C SER A 52 4.59 8.47 -6.71
N THR A 53 5.13 7.87 -5.67
CA THR A 53 6.53 7.47 -5.66
C THR A 53 6.67 6.22 -4.82
N VAL A 54 7.69 5.42 -5.11
CA VAL A 54 8.01 4.28 -4.28
C VAL A 54 9.18 4.67 -3.39
N TYR A 55 9.03 4.51 -2.11
CA TYR A 55 10.08 4.82 -1.16
C TYR A 55 10.10 3.72 -0.10
N GLY A 56 11.27 3.14 0.12
CA GLY A 56 11.37 2.06 1.09
C GLY A 56 10.50 0.87 0.75
N GLY A 57 10.26 0.62 -0.52
CA GLY A 57 9.45 -0.51 -0.96
C GLY A 57 7.96 -0.30 -0.88
N LYS A 58 7.52 0.90 -0.53
CA LYS A 58 6.10 1.19 -0.40
C LYS A 58 5.72 2.33 -1.33
N THR A 59 4.49 2.33 -1.78
CA THR A 59 3.99 3.35 -2.70
C THR A 59 3.26 4.43 -1.93
N TYR A 60 3.65 5.68 -2.16
CA TYR A 60 3.03 6.82 -1.52
C TYR A 60 2.41 7.72 -2.57
N CYS A 61 1.23 8.24 -2.27
CA CYS A 61 0.45 9.01 -3.23
C CYS A 61 0.45 10.49 -2.90
N PHE A 62 0.25 11.33 -3.89
CA PHE A 62 0.31 12.77 -3.74
C PHE A 62 -0.80 13.41 -4.55
N GLY A 63 -1.27 14.56 -4.11
CA GLY A 63 -2.31 15.28 -4.81
C GLY A 63 -1.83 15.96 -6.06
N ASN A 64 -0.53 16.27 -6.13
CA ASN A 64 0.04 16.89 -7.32
C ASN A 64 1.54 16.69 -7.31
N GLU A 65 2.17 17.09 -8.40
CA GLU A 65 3.60 16.86 -8.58
C GLU A 65 4.44 17.67 -7.60
N THR A 66 4.00 18.89 -7.29
CA THR A 66 4.73 19.72 -6.33
C THR A 66 4.82 19.03 -4.97
N ALA A 67 3.74 18.41 -4.53
CA ALA A 67 3.75 17.70 -3.27
C ALA A 67 4.74 16.54 -3.31
N ARG A 68 4.79 15.82 -4.43
CA ARG A 68 5.72 14.72 -4.56
C ARG A 68 7.17 15.21 -4.47
N GLU A 69 7.45 16.32 -5.14
CA GLU A 69 8.81 16.87 -5.11
C GLU A 69 9.21 17.33 -3.72
N LEU A 70 8.28 17.95 -3.00
CA LEU A 70 8.57 18.37 -1.64
C LEU A 70 8.86 17.18 -0.75
N PHE A 71 8.06 16.14 -0.88
CA PHE A 71 8.25 14.92 -0.11
C PHE A 71 9.66 14.37 -0.30
N LEU A 72 10.11 14.34 -1.54
CA LEU A 72 11.39 13.72 -1.85
C LEU A 72 12.59 14.48 -1.26
N LYS A 73 12.38 15.69 -0.81
CA LYS A 73 13.46 16.42 -0.18
C LYS A 73 13.76 15.93 1.22
N LYS A 74 12.74 15.50 1.96
CA LYS A 74 12.92 14.99 3.32
C LYS A 74 11.91 13.89 3.59
N PRO A 75 12.00 12.78 2.87
CA PRO A 75 10.95 11.78 2.92
C PRO A 75 10.73 11.19 4.32
N GLU A 76 11.78 10.94 5.06
CA GLU A 76 11.60 10.32 6.36
C GLU A 76 10.92 11.26 7.35
N GLU A 77 11.24 12.51 7.27
CA GLU A 77 10.63 13.49 8.17
C GLU A 77 9.14 13.63 7.86
N PHE A 78 8.80 13.77 6.59
CA PHE A 78 7.40 13.91 6.22
C PHE A 78 6.60 12.63 6.48
N LEU A 79 7.24 11.47 6.30
CA LEU A 79 6.56 10.22 6.62
C LEU A 79 6.24 10.13 8.09
N LEU A 80 7.15 10.54 8.94
CA LEU A 80 6.91 10.51 10.36
C LEU A 80 5.72 11.40 10.71
N GLN A 81 5.70 12.60 10.19
CA GLN A 81 4.61 13.52 10.45
C GLN A 81 3.28 12.99 9.93
N ALA A 82 3.30 12.42 8.73
CA ALA A 82 2.09 11.86 8.14
C ALA A 82 1.58 10.70 8.98
N GLN A 83 2.48 9.85 9.43
CA GLN A 83 2.12 8.68 10.22
C GLN A 83 1.47 9.10 11.55
N ILE A 84 2.03 10.11 12.18
CA ILE A 84 1.49 10.59 13.45
C ILE A 84 0.05 11.08 13.27
N TYR A 85 -0.17 11.88 12.25
CA TYR A 85 -1.50 12.42 12.02
C TYR A 85 -2.47 11.31 11.62
N TYR A 86 -2.05 10.44 10.72
CA TYR A 86 -2.91 9.37 10.24
C TYR A 86 -3.31 8.45 11.39
N SER A 87 -2.36 8.12 12.25
CA SER A 87 -2.65 7.26 13.40
C SER A 87 -3.61 7.93 14.37
N SER A 88 -3.52 9.24 14.51
CA SER A 88 -4.37 9.94 15.45
C SER A 88 -5.83 9.94 15.04
N LYS A 89 -6.11 9.70 13.77
CA LYS A 89 -7.47 9.66 13.26
C LYS A 89 -8.11 8.29 13.36
N GLN A 90 -7.32 7.26 13.58
CA GLN A 90 -7.86 5.90 13.54
C GLN A 90 -8.64 5.60 14.81
N PRO A 91 -9.72 4.85 14.70
CA PRO A 91 -10.47 4.47 15.90
C PRO A 91 -9.62 3.57 16.79
N GLN A 92 -9.85 3.64 18.06
CA GLN A 92 -9.12 2.82 19.03
C GLN A 92 -9.69 1.40 19.16
#